data_4973c151b84c203e2d2cb4acafbb355e
#
_entry.id   4973c151b84c203e2d2cb4acafbb355e
#
_cell.length_a   1.000
_cell.length_b   1.000
_cell.length_c   1.000
_cell.angle_alpha   90.00
_cell.angle_beta   90.00
_cell.angle_gamma   90.00
#
_symmetry.space_group_name_H-M   'P 1'
#
loop_
_entity.id
_entity.type
_entity.pdbx_description
1 polymer ?
#
loop_
_entity_poly.entity_id
_entity_poly.type
_entity_poly.pdbx_seq_one_letter_code
_entity_poly.pdbx_strand_id
1 'polypeptide(L)'
;MTTSPRRQDLPDIPPLIHQALLNPLMQEEELLTLCDAARQLGFGGVCVSLNQLETVRRRLGGQGAVKLIATIAFPFGALPAELKQAEAEWAAAHGAEALDVTPDWSALVNGRANSFAEELAAIAALDLPMTVVLDVNQLNEQQLGLAAEAAMDAGAASLQAGNGFGAAVTPGQIRELRQLTRGRCAIKAARGIRDLEQALDLVEAGAIALGTGHGLALVKDLRQPR
;
A
#
# COMPACT_ATOMS: atom_id res chain seq x y z
N MET A 1 -1.19 8.79 -34.52
CA MET A 1 -1.86 9.86 -33.76
C MET A 1 -2.73 9.17 -32.71
N THR A 2 -2.20 8.96 -31.52
CA THR A 2 -2.97 8.44 -30.36
C THR A 2 -3.81 9.58 -29.83
N THR A 3 -5.12 9.51 -30.00
CA THR A 3 -6.07 10.46 -29.39
C THR A 3 -5.99 10.31 -27.88
N SER A 4 -5.63 11.38 -27.17
CA SER A 4 -5.75 11.38 -25.70
C SER A 4 -7.17 11.00 -25.28
N PRO A 5 -7.35 10.10 -24.29
CA PRO A 5 -8.68 9.70 -23.84
C PRO A 5 -9.47 10.92 -23.38
N ARG A 6 -10.77 10.94 -23.68
CA ARG A 6 -11.65 12.01 -23.19
C ARG A 6 -11.76 11.87 -21.67
N ARG A 7 -11.92 12.99 -20.96
CA ARG A 7 -12.00 13.04 -19.49
C ARG A 7 -13.08 12.11 -18.90
N GLN A 8 -14.11 11.79 -19.68
CA GLN A 8 -15.19 10.85 -19.33
C GLN A 8 -14.76 9.38 -19.35
N ASP A 9 -13.61 9.08 -19.97
CA ASP A 9 -13.08 7.71 -20.10
C ASP A 9 -11.99 7.39 -19.07
N LEU A 10 -11.62 8.37 -18.19
CA LEU A 10 -10.61 8.15 -17.17
C LEU A 10 -11.22 7.43 -15.94
N PRO A 11 -10.46 6.50 -15.32
CA PRO A 11 -10.90 5.89 -14.08
C PRO A 11 -11.05 6.93 -12.97
N ASP A 12 -11.93 6.66 -12.00
CA ASP A 12 -12.08 7.49 -10.81
C ASP A 12 -10.86 7.28 -9.89
N ILE A 13 -9.90 8.19 -9.97
CA ILE A 13 -8.59 8.08 -9.30
C ILE A 13 -8.66 8.31 -7.78
N PRO A 14 -9.40 9.30 -7.23
CA PRO A 14 -9.41 9.57 -5.81
C PRO A 14 -9.63 8.35 -4.92
N PRO A 15 -10.62 7.46 -5.16
CA PRO A 15 -10.85 6.27 -4.33
C PRO A 15 -9.71 5.24 -4.38
N LEU A 16 -8.83 5.31 -5.39
CA LEU A 16 -7.68 4.42 -5.51
C LEU A 16 -6.46 4.94 -4.71
N ILE A 17 -6.48 6.20 -4.27
CA ILE A 17 -5.34 6.81 -3.56
C ILE A 17 -5.33 6.35 -2.11
N HIS A 18 -4.22 5.72 -1.70
CA HIS A 18 -3.82 5.56 -0.33
C HIS A 18 -2.75 6.60 -0.02
N GLN A 19 -3.15 7.72 0.62
CA GLN A 19 -2.25 8.83 0.94
C GLN A 19 -1.21 8.39 1.97
N ALA A 20 0.05 8.35 1.58
CA ALA A 20 1.15 7.99 2.47
C ALA A 20 1.57 9.19 3.34
N LEU A 21 1.38 9.08 4.64
CA LEU A 21 1.75 10.07 5.67
C LEU A 21 2.89 9.48 6.53
N LEU A 22 3.99 9.08 5.85
CA LEU A 22 5.07 8.28 6.44
C LEU A 22 6.38 9.08 6.60
N ASN A 23 6.36 10.40 6.37
CA ASN A 23 7.51 11.24 6.63
C ASN A 23 7.67 11.44 8.16
N PRO A 24 8.74 10.95 8.81
CA PRO A 24 8.92 11.07 10.24
C PRO A 24 9.13 12.51 10.73
N LEU A 25 9.40 13.42 9.81
CA LEU A 25 9.58 14.86 10.09
C LEU A 25 8.33 15.70 9.78
N MET A 26 7.21 15.05 9.44
CA MET A 26 5.94 15.73 9.16
C MET A 26 5.41 16.40 10.43
N GLN A 27 5.07 17.68 10.32
CA GLN A 27 4.43 18.41 11.43
C GLN A 27 2.98 17.92 11.62
N GLU A 28 2.51 17.91 12.87
CA GLU A 28 1.15 17.43 13.19
C GLU A 28 0.07 18.21 12.43
N GLU A 29 0.22 19.52 12.28
CA GLU A 29 -0.72 20.36 11.54
C GLU A 29 -0.82 19.96 10.06
N GLU A 30 0.31 19.64 9.43
CA GLU A 30 0.37 19.14 8.06
C GLU A 30 -0.31 17.76 7.96
N LEU A 31 -0.02 16.85 8.90
CA LEU A 31 -0.63 15.53 9.00
C LEU A 31 -2.16 15.64 9.04
N LEU A 32 -2.69 16.46 9.93
CA LEU A 32 -4.13 16.65 10.10
C LEU A 32 -4.78 17.29 8.86
N THR A 33 -4.10 18.25 8.24
CA THR A 33 -4.56 18.89 7.00
C THR A 33 -4.68 17.88 5.87
N LEU A 34 -3.70 16.97 5.73
CA LEU A 34 -3.74 15.91 4.72
C LEU A 34 -4.82 14.86 4.99
N CYS A 35 -5.13 14.56 6.26
CA CYS A 35 -6.28 13.72 6.63
C CYS A 35 -7.62 14.36 6.20
N ASP A 36 -7.79 15.65 6.44
CA ASP A 36 -9.00 16.37 6.02
C ASP A 36 -9.14 16.40 4.50
N ALA A 37 -8.05 16.64 3.80
CA ALA A 37 -8.03 16.63 2.34
C ALA A 37 -8.38 15.24 1.79
N ALA A 38 -7.86 14.15 2.37
CA ALA A 38 -8.19 12.79 1.98
C ALA A 38 -9.71 12.52 2.12
N ARG A 39 -10.34 12.99 3.21
CA ARG A 39 -11.79 12.89 3.40
C ARG A 39 -12.57 13.70 2.38
N GLN A 40 -12.17 14.96 2.16
CA GLN A 40 -12.88 15.87 1.25
C GLN A 40 -12.79 15.45 -0.21
N LEU A 41 -11.68 14.81 -0.59
CA LEU A 41 -11.42 14.36 -1.96
C LEU A 41 -11.85 12.93 -2.22
N GLY A 42 -12.28 12.19 -1.19
CA GLY A 42 -12.74 10.81 -1.33
C GLY A 42 -11.61 9.82 -1.59
N PHE A 43 -10.46 9.98 -0.91
CA PHE A 43 -9.37 8.99 -1.01
C PHE A 43 -9.78 7.64 -0.41
N GLY A 44 -9.23 6.56 -0.95
CA GLY A 44 -9.49 5.20 -0.46
C GLY A 44 -8.90 4.95 0.93
N GLY A 45 -7.79 5.63 1.28
CA GLY A 45 -7.19 5.47 2.59
C GLY A 45 -6.08 6.47 2.89
N VAL A 46 -5.67 6.49 4.15
CA VAL A 46 -4.45 7.13 4.64
C VAL A 46 -3.57 6.08 5.30
N CYS A 47 -2.29 6.06 4.95
CA CYS A 47 -1.31 5.10 5.42
C CYS A 47 -0.34 5.80 6.36
N VAL A 48 -0.23 5.32 7.61
CA VAL A 48 0.51 5.96 8.69
C VAL A 48 1.39 4.97 9.44
N SER A 49 2.44 5.48 10.08
CA SER A 49 3.21 4.74 11.08
C SER A 49 2.45 4.67 12.41
N LEU A 50 2.79 3.68 13.24
CA LEU A 50 2.08 3.40 14.49
C LEU A 50 1.99 4.60 15.43
N ASN A 51 3.07 5.37 15.57
CA ASN A 51 3.10 6.55 16.44
C ASN A 51 2.12 7.66 16.02
N GLN A 52 1.61 7.65 14.80
CA GLN A 52 0.62 8.61 14.29
C GLN A 52 -0.82 8.06 14.29
N LEU A 53 -0.98 6.75 14.53
CA LEU A 53 -2.25 6.04 14.32
C LEU A 53 -3.39 6.64 15.13
N GLU A 54 -3.21 6.85 16.44
CA GLU A 54 -4.25 7.40 17.33
C GLU A 54 -4.62 8.86 16.96
N THR A 55 -3.62 9.68 16.61
CA THR A 55 -3.83 11.06 16.19
C THR A 55 -4.68 11.12 14.93
N VAL A 56 -4.32 10.29 13.94
CA VAL A 56 -5.06 10.19 12.68
C VAL A 56 -6.45 9.57 12.89
N ARG A 57 -6.58 8.53 13.75
CA ARG A 57 -7.89 7.96 14.08
C ARG A 57 -8.83 9.00 14.69
N ARG A 58 -8.34 9.80 15.63
CA ARG A 58 -9.13 10.90 16.22
C ARG A 58 -9.56 11.92 15.17
N ARG A 59 -8.68 12.25 14.20
CA ARG A 59 -9.00 13.21 13.12
C ARG A 59 -9.99 12.67 12.11
N LEU A 60 -9.86 11.42 11.71
CA LEU A 60 -10.78 10.76 10.78
C LEU A 60 -12.15 10.49 11.41
N GLY A 61 -12.21 10.34 12.73
CA GLY A 61 -13.42 9.94 13.46
C GLY A 61 -13.60 8.41 13.43
N GLY A 62 -14.84 7.93 13.45
CA GLY A 62 -15.17 6.52 13.34
C GLY A 62 -14.84 5.94 11.96
N GLN A 63 -15.11 4.64 11.78
CA GLN A 63 -14.96 3.98 10.48
C GLN A 63 -15.76 4.72 9.40
N GLY A 64 -15.11 4.94 8.25
CA GLY A 64 -15.68 5.74 7.18
C GLY A 64 -15.17 5.32 5.79
N ALA A 65 -15.43 6.18 4.80
CA ALA A 65 -15.01 5.92 3.42
C ALA A 65 -13.47 5.92 3.27
N VAL A 66 -12.75 6.73 4.07
CA VAL A 66 -11.28 6.75 4.07
C VAL A 66 -10.76 5.76 5.11
N LYS A 67 -10.11 4.71 4.65
CA LYS A 67 -9.52 3.67 5.51
C LYS A 67 -8.29 4.18 6.25
N LEU A 68 -8.18 3.88 7.54
CA LEU A 68 -6.94 4.06 8.30
C LEU A 68 -6.07 2.81 8.17
N ILE A 69 -4.93 2.94 7.50
CA ILE A 69 -4.00 1.87 7.18
C ILE A 69 -2.75 2.04 8.04
N ALA A 70 -2.41 1.04 8.84
CA ALA A 70 -1.17 1.03 9.62
C ALA A 70 -0.05 0.29 8.87
N THR A 71 1.17 0.85 8.90
CA THR A 71 2.36 0.13 8.39
C THR A 71 2.97 -0.71 9.51
N ILE A 72 3.27 -1.97 9.19
CA ILE A 72 3.89 -2.95 10.10
C ILE A 72 5.31 -3.25 9.61
N ALA A 73 6.29 -3.15 10.50
CA ALA A 73 7.71 -3.36 10.22
C ALA A 73 8.27 -2.55 9.03
N PHE A 74 7.63 -1.44 8.73
CA PHE A 74 8.00 -0.57 7.61
C PHE A 74 9.32 0.20 7.90
N PRO A 75 10.22 0.41 6.92
CA PRO A 75 10.04 -0.02 5.51
C PRO A 75 10.76 -1.32 5.14
N PHE A 76 11.53 -1.94 6.04
CA PHE A 76 12.50 -2.98 5.68
C PHE A 76 12.12 -4.38 6.17
N GLY A 77 11.08 -4.55 6.96
CA GLY A 77 10.69 -5.84 7.53
C GLY A 77 11.71 -6.44 8.50
N ALA A 78 12.70 -5.67 8.94
CA ALA A 78 13.85 -6.12 9.73
C ALA A 78 13.52 -6.20 11.24
N LEU A 79 12.42 -6.85 11.57
CA LEU A 79 11.99 -7.13 12.94
C LEU A 79 11.71 -8.63 13.11
N PRO A 80 11.92 -9.19 14.31
CA PRO A 80 11.43 -10.53 14.65
C PRO A 80 9.91 -10.65 14.46
N ALA A 81 9.43 -11.85 14.10
CA ALA A 81 8.02 -12.09 13.80
C ALA A 81 7.09 -11.72 14.96
N GLU A 82 7.48 -12.03 16.20
CA GLU A 82 6.72 -11.69 17.40
C GLU A 82 6.57 -10.17 17.61
N LEU A 83 7.54 -9.37 17.21
CA LEU A 83 7.42 -7.91 17.29
C LEU A 83 6.52 -7.36 16.19
N LYS A 84 6.56 -7.92 14.98
CA LYS A 84 5.63 -7.55 13.91
C LYS A 84 4.19 -7.89 14.27
N GLN A 85 3.99 -9.06 14.88
CA GLN A 85 2.67 -9.45 15.39
C GLN A 85 2.19 -8.47 16.46
N ALA A 86 3.05 -8.10 17.43
CA ALA A 86 2.70 -7.14 18.47
C ALA A 86 2.38 -5.75 17.88
N GLU A 87 3.11 -5.28 16.84
CA GLU A 87 2.78 -4.07 16.11
C GLU A 87 1.39 -4.14 15.45
N ALA A 88 1.08 -5.27 14.82
CA ALA A 88 -0.20 -5.49 14.14
C ALA A 88 -1.37 -5.57 15.15
N GLU A 89 -1.20 -6.28 16.25
CA GLU A 89 -2.18 -6.36 17.36
C GLU A 89 -2.43 -4.97 17.95
N TRP A 90 -1.36 -4.22 18.20
CA TRP A 90 -1.47 -2.84 18.69
C TRP A 90 -2.22 -1.95 17.70
N ALA A 91 -1.91 -2.04 16.41
CA ALA A 91 -2.59 -1.27 15.38
C ALA A 91 -4.08 -1.60 15.31
N ALA A 92 -4.45 -2.88 15.36
CA ALA A 92 -5.83 -3.35 15.40
C ALA A 92 -6.60 -2.79 16.61
N ALA A 93 -5.99 -2.85 17.81
CA ALA A 93 -6.57 -2.35 19.05
C ALA A 93 -6.75 -0.81 19.03
N HIS A 94 -5.97 -0.08 18.24
CA HIS A 94 -5.98 1.39 18.16
C HIS A 94 -6.66 1.93 16.90
N GLY A 95 -7.44 1.08 16.22
CA GLY A 95 -8.39 1.51 15.20
C GLY A 95 -7.86 1.51 13.78
N ALA A 96 -6.78 0.77 13.48
CA ALA A 96 -6.44 0.45 12.12
C ALA A 96 -7.59 -0.35 11.45
N GLU A 97 -7.84 -0.08 10.19
CA GLU A 97 -8.86 -0.75 9.37
C GLU A 97 -8.23 -1.64 8.28
N ALA A 98 -6.93 -1.52 8.10
CA ALA A 98 -6.12 -2.38 7.24
C ALA A 98 -4.64 -2.28 7.65
N LEU A 99 -3.83 -3.25 7.22
CA LEU A 99 -2.41 -3.33 7.53
C LEU A 99 -1.59 -3.41 6.22
N ASP A 100 -0.55 -2.57 6.11
CA ASP A 100 0.50 -2.70 5.10
C ASP A 100 1.72 -3.35 5.77
N VAL A 101 1.94 -4.65 5.54
CA VAL A 101 2.93 -5.46 6.25
C VAL A 101 4.19 -5.63 5.39
N THR A 102 5.35 -5.24 5.93
CA THR A 102 6.64 -5.55 5.32
C THR A 102 7.18 -6.85 5.94
N PRO A 103 7.26 -7.94 5.15
CA PRO A 103 7.65 -9.26 5.66
C PRO A 103 9.16 -9.39 5.88
N ASP A 104 9.59 -10.50 6.48
CA ASP A 104 11.02 -10.84 6.64
C ASP A 104 11.64 -11.32 5.31
N TRP A 105 12.18 -10.37 4.54
CA TRP A 105 12.92 -10.68 3.31
C TRP A 105 14.14 -11.58 3.56
N SER A 106 14.76 -11.47 4.75
CA SER A 106 15.89 -12.32 5.12
C SER A 106 15.47 -13.80 5.21
N ALA A 107 14.30 -14.08 5.75
CA ALA A 107 13.77 -15.45 5.76
C ALA A 107 13.61 -15.98 4.33
N LEU A 108 13.00 -15.20 3.43
CA LEU A 108 12.76 -15.59 2.05
C LEU A 108 14.07 -15.88 1.28
N VAL A 109 15.02 -14.92 1.30
CA VAL A 109 16.27 -15.05 0.53
C VAL A 109 17.20 -16.15 1.07
N ASN A 110 17.07 -16.55 2.33
CA ASN A 110 17.81 -17.64 2.96
C ASN A 110 17.04 -18.99 2.92
N GLY A 111 15.99 -19.09 2.12
CA GLY A 111 15.25 -20.35 1.92
C GLY A 111 14.34 -20.76 3.09
N ARG A 112 14.07 -19.86 4.04
CA ARG A 112 13.16 -20.10 5.16
C ARG A 112 11.71 -19.72 4.80
N ALA A 113 11.21 -20.27 3.69
CA ALA A 113 9.89 -19.94 3.16
C ALA A 113 8.75 -20.22 4.17
N ASN A 114 8.88 -21.27 4.99
CA ASN A 114 7.88 -21.58 6.01
C ASN A 114 7.81 -20.47 7.06
N SER A 115 8.95 -19.99 7.59
CA SER A 115 8.96 -18.90 8.56
C SER A 115 8.38 -17.61 7.99
N PHE A 116 8.63 -17.34 6.71
CA PHE A 116 8.03 -16.22 6.00
C PHE A 116 6.50 -16.35 5.91
N ALA A 117 5.99 -17.53 5.57
CA ALA A 117 4.55 -17.79 5.48
C ALA A 117 3.86 -17.78 6.86
N GLU A 118 4.50 -18.36 7.88
CA GLU A 118 3.99 -18.40 9.26
C GLU A 118 3.85 -16.99 9.86
N GLU A 119 4.82 -16.11 9.62
CA GLU A 119 4.76 -14.70 10.02
C GLU A 119 3.52 -14.00 9.44
N LEU A 120 3.29 -14.15 8.14
CA LEU A 120 2.14 -13.53 7.47
C LEU A 120 0.81 -14.13 7.95
N ALA A 121 0.76 -15.46 8.15
CA ALA A 121 -0.44 -16.13 8.65
C ALA A 121 -0.82 -15.68 10.07
N ALA A 122 0.17 -15.46 10.95
CA ALA A 122 -0.06 -14.95 12.29
C ALA A 122 -0.69 -13.55 12.29
N ILE A 123 -0.23 -12.67 11.40
CA ILE A 123 -0.80 -11.31 11.24
C ILE A 123 -2.19 -11.37 10.60
N ALA A 124 -2.38 -12.22 9.60
CA ALA A 124 -3.68 -12.39 8.93
C ALA A 124 -4.78 -12.90 9.89
N ALA A 125 -4.41 -13.63 10.96
CA ALA A 125 -5.34 -14.08 11.97
C ALA A 125 -6.01 -12.95 12.79
N LEU A 126 -5.56 -11.70 12.64
CA LEU A 126 -6.21 -10.51 13.22
C LEU A 126 -7.47 -10.07 12.46
N ASP A 127 -7.80 -10.72 11.35
CA ASP A 127 -9.00 -10.47 10.53
C ASP A 127 -9.11 -9.03 9.99
N LEU A 128 -7.96 -8.36 9.81
CA LEU A 128 -7.88 -7.09 9.10
C LEU A 128 -7.38 -7.31 7.67
N PRO A 129 -7.91 -6.57 6.68
CA PRO A 129 -7.36 -6.60 5.32
C PRO A 129 -5.85 -6.33 5.34
N MET A 130 -5.06 -7.31 4.90
CA MET A 130 -3.61 -7.24 4.89
C MET A 130 -3.09 -7.02 3.47
N THR A 131 -2.27 -6.00 3.30
CA THR A 131 -1.43 -5.81 2.10
C THR A 131 -0.02 -6.25 2.42
N VAL A 132 0.52 -7.21 1.67
CA VAL A 132 1.92 -7.61 1.82
C VAL A 132 2.80 -6.78 0.88
N VAL A 133 3.77 -6.08 1.47
CA VAL A 133 4.69 -5.20 0.74
C VAL A 133 5.80 -6.04 0.10
N LEU A 134 5.90 -6.02 -1.23
CA LEU A 134 6.91 -6.73 -2.00
C LEU A 134 7.90 -5.73 -2.62
N ASP A 135 9.20 -5.92 -2.39
CA ASP A 135 10.22 -5.13 -3.08
C ASP A 135 10.56 -5.77 -4.43
N VAL A 136 9.69 -5.53 -5.41
CA VAL A 136 9.79 -6.11 -6.77
C VAL A 136 11.07 -5.71 -7.51
N ASN A 137 11.80 -4.70 -7.03
CA ASN A 137 13.06 -4.27 -7.63
C ASN A 137 14.28 -5.05 -7.09
N GLN A 138 14.13 -5.78 -6.00
CA GLN A 138 15.22 -6.50 -5.34
C GLN A 138 15.06 -8.03 -5.36
N LEU A 139 13.83 -8.50 -5.54
CA LEU A 139 13.52 -9.92 -5.61
C LEU A 139 13.74 -10.43 -7.06
N ASN A 140 14.39 -11.58 -7.20
CA ASN A 140 14.40 -12.27 -8.48
C ASN A 140 13.03 -12.96 -8.72
N GLU A 141 12.79 -13.43 -9.96
CA GLU A 141 11.52 -14.04 -10.38
C GLU A 141 11.08 -15.19 -9.47
N GLN A 142 12.00 -16.08 -9.09
CA GLN A 142 11.70 -17.20 -8.18
C GLN A 142 11.29 -16.71 -6.79
N GLN A 143 12.04 -15.74 -6.22
CA GLN A 143 11.75 -15.16 -4.92
C GLN A 143 10.43 -14.41 -4.93
N LEU A 144 10.16 -13.64 -5.99
CA LEU A 144 8.90 -12.93 -6.16
C LEU A 144 7.71 -13.90 -6.25
N GLY A 145 7.86 -14.99 -7.00
CA GLY A 145 6.84 -16.04 -7.09
C GLY A 145 6.55 -16.70 -5.74
N LEU A 146 7.59 -17.08 -5.00
CA LEU A 146 7.46 -17.68 -3.66
C LEU A 146 6.81 -16.71 -2.66
N ALA A 147 7.22 -15.44 -2.67
CA ALA A 147 6.66 -14.41 -1.79
C ALA A 147 5.19 -14.15 -2.08
N ALA A 148 4.82 -14.05 -3.36
CA ALA A 148 3.45 -13.84 -3.78
C ALA A 148 2.55 -15.02 -3.39
N GLU A 149 2.99 -16.26 -3.62
CA GLU A 149 2.25 -17.47 -3.25
C GLU A 149 2.04 -17.54 -1.73
N ALA A 150 3.12 -17.39 -0.95
CA ALA A 150 3.03 -17.41 0.52
C ALA A 150 2.10 -16.31 1.07
N ALA A 151 2.15 -15.10 0.51
CA ALA A 151 1.26 -14.02 0.90
C ALA A 151 -0.21 -14.33 0.58
N MET A 152 -0.50 -14.87 -0.60
CA MET A 152 -1.85 -15.26 -0.99
C MET A 152 -2.39 -16.41 -0.14
N ASP A 153 -1.55 -17.40 0.18
CA ASP A 153 -1.95 -18.55 1.00
C ASP A 153 -2.16 -18.14 2.47
N ALA A 154 -1.45 -17.12 2.95
CA ALA A 154 -1.71 -16.49 4.24
C ALA A 154 -2.98 -15.62 4.27
N GLY A 155 -3.66 -15.40 3.13
CA GLY A 155 -4.88 -14.61 3.05
C GLY A 155 -4.67 -13.11 2.80
N ALA A 156 -3.55 -12.70 2.21
CA ALA A 156 -3.35 -11.31 1.83
C ALA A 156 -4.46 -10.80 0.90
N ALA A 157 -5.07 -9.67 1.26
CA ALA A 157 -6.06 -8.99 0.43
C ALA A 157 -5.42 -8.36 -0.82
N SER A 158 -4.18 -7.88 -0.69
CA SER A 158 -3.42 -7.32 -1.79
C SER A 158 -1.91 -7.52 -1.64
N LEU A 159 -1.20 -7.45 -2.78
CA LEU A 159 0.25 -7.34 -2.84
C LEU A 159 0.63 -5.91 -3.25
N GLN A 160 1.54 -5.29 -2.53
CA GLN A 160 2.05 -3.97 -2.87
C GLN A 160 3.39 -4.08 -3.60
N ALA A 161 3.44 -3.60 -4.83
CA ALA A 161 4.70 -3.41 -5.55
C ALA A 161 5.43 -2.18 -5.02
N GLY A 162 6.65 -2.39 -4.51
CA GLY A 162 7.51 -1.34 -3.95
C GLY A 162 7.24 -1.00 -2.49
N ASN A 163 8.33 -0.79 -1.76
CA ASN A 163 8.33 -0.50 -0.33
C ASN A 163 8.46 1.00 0.00
N GLY A 164 8.33 1.88 -0.98
CA GLY A 164 8.50 3.34 -0.80
C GLY A 164 9.94 3.82 -0.99
N PHE A 165 10.95 2.95 -1.07
CA PHE A 165 12.36 3.24 -1.26
C PHE A 165 12.88 2.65 -2.58
N GLY A 166 14.05 3.10 -3.05
CA GLY A 166 14.64 2.60 -4.29
C GLY A 166 14.00 3.12 -5.57
N ALA A 167 13.95 2.30 -6.61
CA ALA A 167 13.43 2.65 -7.93
C ALA A 167 11.90 2.78 -7.94
N ALA A 168 11.35 3.59 -8.84
CA ALA A 168 9.92 3.69 -9.08
C ALA A 168 9.36 2.36 -9.61
N VAL A 169 8.13 2.05 -9.23
CA VAL A 169 7.39 0.90 -9.76
C VAL A 169 6.96 1.18 -11.19
N THR A 170 7.07 0.18 -12.05
CA THR A 170 6.73 0.27 -13.47
C THR A 170 5.42 -0.47 -13.79
N PRO A 171 4.70 -0.07 -14.87
CA PRO A 171 3.54 -0.80 -15.37
C PRO A 171 3.85 -2.27 -15.69
N GLY A 172 5.09 -2.57 -16.13
CA GLY A 172 5.54 -3.95 -16.39
C GLY A 172 5.48 -4.81 -15.14
N GLN A 173 6.01 -4.32 -14.02
CA GLN A 173 6.00 -5.01 -12.73
C GLN A 173 4.58 -5.22 -12.17
N ILE A 174 3.67 -4.26 -12.38
CA ILE A 174 2.25 -4.43 -12.01
C ILE A 174 1.62 -5.56 -12.83
N ARG A 175 1.86 -5.61 -14.15
CA ARG A 175 1.38 -6.71 -15.00
C ARG A 175 1.94 -8.06 -14.59
N GLU A 176 3.22 -8.13 -14.23
CA GLU A 176 3.86 -9.34 -13.72
C GLU A 176 3.20 -9.84 -12.43
N LEU A 177 3.02 -8.98 -11.43
CA LEU A 177 2.31 -9.34 -10.20
C LEU A 177 0.88 -9.79 -10.48
N ARG A 178 0.18 -9.12 -11.39
CA ARG A 178 -1.17 -9.52 -11.80
C ARG A 178 -1.21 -10.90 -12.41
N GLN A 179 -0.20 -11.27 -13.21
CA GLN A 179 -0.07 -12.62 -13.77
C GLN A 179 0.21 -13.65 -12.67
N LEU A 180 1.11 -13.35 -11.73
CA LEU A 180 1.43 -14.22 -10.60
C LEU A 180 0.21 -14.47 -9.71
N THR A 181 -0.56 -13.43 -9.39
CA THR A 181 -1.73 -13.56 -8.51
C THR A 181 -2.91 -14.28 -9.15
N ARG A 182 -3.02 -14.27 -10.47
CA ARG A 182 -4.15 -14.87 -11.22
C ARG A 182 -5.53 -14.42 -10.69
N GLY A 183 -5.60 -13.20 -10.16
CA GLY A 183 -6.83 -12.64 -9.56
C GLY A 183 -7.15 -13.11 -8.14
N ARG A 184 -6.27 -13.88 -7.48
CA ARG A 184 -6.45 -14.32 -6.09
C ARG A 184 -6.35 -13.18 -5.08
N CYS A 185 -5.57 -12.15 -5.38
CA CYS A 185 -5.51 -10.92 -4.59
C CYS A 185 -5.27 -9.70 -5.47
N ALA A 186 -5.53 -8.53 -4.92
CA ALA A 186 -5.41 -7.25 -5.58
C ALA A 186 -3.96 -6.77 -5.65
N ILE A 187 -3.69 -5.78 -6.51
CA ILE A 187 -2.36 -5.17 -6.63
C ILE A 187 -2.42 -3.70 -6.23
N LYS A 188 -1.57 -3.32 -5.28
CA LYS A 188 -1.31 -1.94 -4.88
C LYS A 188 0.04 -1.50 -5.45
N ALA A 189 0.06 -0.40 -6.17
CA ALA A 189 1.31 0.21 -6.62
C ALA A 189 1.76 1.27 -5.62
N ALA A 190 3.04 1.25 -5.23
CA ALA A 190 3.61 2.30 -4.38
C ALA A 190 5.04 2.62 -4.83
N ARG A 191 5.44 3.87 -4.67
CA ARG A 191 6.71 4.42 -5.10
C ARG A 191 6.73 5.00 -6.51
N GLY A 192 7.17 6.25 -6.60
CA GLY A 192 7.39 6.98 -7.85
C GLY A 192 6.13 7.61 -8.45
N ILE A 193 4.99 7.55 -7.80
CA ILE A 193 3.72 8.09 -8.28
C ILE A 193 3.62 9.56 -7.86
N ARG A 194 3.89 10.48 -8.79
CA ARG A 194 3.97 11.92 -8.52
C ARG A 194 3.00 12.76 -9.34
N ASP A 195 2.56 12.25 -10.48
CA ASP A 195 1.68 12.90 -11.42
C ASP A 195 0.59 11.94 -11.92
N LEU A 196 -0.42 12.50 -12.58
CA LEU A 196 -1.58 11.76 -13.04
C LEU A 196 -1.24 10.74 -14.14
N GLU A 197 -0.26 11.01 -15.00
CA GLU A 197 0.12 10.11 -16.08
C GLU A 197 0.68 8.81 -15.52
N GLN A 198 1.63 8.89 -14.57
CA GLN A 198 2.17 7.73 -13.86
C GLN A 198 1.07 6.94 -13.13
N ALA A 199 0.12 7.64 -12.49
CA ALA A 199 -0.99 6.99 -11.81
C ALA A 199 -1.88 6.21 -12.78
N LEU A 200 -2.23 6.80 -13.92
CA LEU A 200 -3.06 6.18 -14.95
C LEU A 200 -2.38 4.96 -15.57
N ASP A 201 -1.09 5.04 -15.89
CA ASP A 201 -0.32 3.93 -16.46
C ASP A 201 -0.32 2.70 -15.52
N LEU A 202 -0.19 2.94 -14.20
CA LEU A 202 -0.20 1.86 -13.20
C LEU A 202 -1.60 1.26 -13.03
N VAL A 203 -2.65 2.08 -13.07
CA VAL A 203 -4.05 1.61 -13.02
C VAL A 203 -4.39 0.82 -14.28
N GLU A 204 -3.99 1.27 -15.46
CA GLU A 204 -4.17 0.53 -16.72
C GLU A 204 -3.42 -0.81 -16.70
N ALA A 205 -2.25 -0.86 -16.07
CA ALA A 205 -1.50 -2.10 -15.87
C ALA A 205 -2.19 -3.08 -14.90
N GLY A 206 -3.15 -2.60 -14.09
CA GLY A 206 -3.97 -3.41 -13.20
C GLY A 206 -3.82 -3.13 -11.71
N ALA A 207 -3.18 -2.03 -11.32
CA ALA A 207 -3.21 -1.58 -9.93
C ALA A 207 -4.61 -1.09 -9.56
N ILE A 208 -5.12 -1.52 -8.41
CA ILE A 208 -6.41 -1.06 -7.87
C ILE A 208 -6.25 -0.11 -6.67
N ALA A 209 -5.03 0.10 -6.21
CA ALA A 209 -4.68 1.08 -5.19
C ALA A 209 -3.31 1.70 -5.49
N LEU A 210 -3.15 2.97 -5.11
CA LEU A 210 -1.98 3.79 -5.37
C LEU A 210 -1.46 4.39 -4.07
N GLY A 211 -0.34 3.84 -3.54
CA GLY A 211 0.35 4.36 -2.37
C GLY A 211 1.25 5.54 -2.75
N THR A 212 0.88 6.76 -2.38
CA THR A 212 1.63 7.96 -2.73
C THR A 212 1.52 9.06 -1.67
N GLY A 213 2.59 9.84 -1.49
CA GLY A 213 2.56 11.09 -0.73
C GLY A 213 2.02 12.29 -1.54
N HIS A 214 1.75 12.11 -2.84
CA HIS A 214 1.39 13.19 -3.78
C HIS A 214 -0.09 13.18 -4.20
N GLY A 215 -0.98 12.56 -3.40
CA GLY A 215 -2.40 12.41 -3.75
C GLY A 215 -3.09 13.73 -4.10
N LEU A 216 -2.78 14.82 -3.38
CA LEU A 216 -3.32 16.15 -3.72
C LEU A 216 -2.89 16.65 -5.09
N ALA A 217 -1.64 16.40 -5.49
CA ALA A 217 -1.14 16.78 -6.81
C ALA A 217 -1.88 16.01 -7.90
N LEU A 218 -2.06 14.69 -7.74
CA LEU A 218 -2.81 13.86 -8.69
C LEU A 218 -4.23 14.39 -8.92
N VAL A 219 -4.94 14.73 -7.84
CA VAL A 219 -6.32 15.26 -7.96
C VAL A 219 -6.33 16.65 -8.57
N LYS A 220 -5.33 17.49 -8.27
CA LYS A 220 -5.19 18.80 -8.90
C LYS A 220 -5.00 18.67 -10.42
N ASP A 221 -4.12 17.77 -10.84
CA ASP A 221 -3.87 17.50 -12.26
C ASP A 221 -5.13 16.94 -12.95
N LEU A 222 -5.87 16.06 -12.27
CA LEU A 222 -7.14 15.52 -12.78
C LEU A 222 -8.18 16.62 -13.03
N ARG A 223 -8.15 17.72 -12.27
CA ARG A 223 -9.11 18.84 -12.38
C ARG A 223 -8.69 19.94 -13.37
N GLN A 224 -7.42 19.94 -13.80
CA GLN A 224 -6.95 20.94 -14.79
C GLN A 224 -7.51 20.61 -16.18
N PRO A 225 -8.00 21.61 -16.93
CA PRO A 225 -8.35 21.42 -18.33
C PRO A 225 -7.07 21.09 -19.13
N ARG A 226 -7.09 19.98 -19.87
CA ARG A 226 -6.06 19.65 -20.87
C ARG A 226 -6.43 20.29 -22.19
#